data_e7290e66afbdcf99ffd992ae091ad737
#
_entry.id   e7290e66afbdcf99ffd992ae091ad737
#
_cell.length_a   1.000
_cell.length_b   1.000
_cell.length_c   1.000
_cell.angle_alpha   90.00
_cell.angle_beta   90.00
_cell.angle_gamma   90.00
#
_symmetry.space_group_name_H-M   'P 1'
#
loop_
_entity.id
_entity.type
_entity.pdbx_description
1 polymer ?
#
loop_
_entity_poly.entity_id
_entity_poly.type
_entity_poly.pdbx_seq_one_letter_code
_entity_poly.pdbx_strand_id
1 'polypeptide(L)'
;LLGDGWNVVVFPEGTRSPDGWMERFRMGAAYLAVEHGVPVIPVGIKGSFAAMPRGRGWPVPGRPTVAVRYGDPLYPAEGESARDFAPRISAAVSALLDEESTTWWEARRRVAAGTSPSQSGPDAARWRRVWESTAPVQPAGGKRRAWK
;
A
#
# COMPACT_ATOMS: atom_id res chain seq x y z
N LEU A 1 -21.16 8.38 -5.26
CA LEU A 1 -20.31 9.05 -4.25
C LEU A 1 -19.34 10.03 -4.90
N LEU A 2 -18.42 9.59 -5.81
CA LEU A 2 -17.49 10.53 -6.47
C LEU A 2 -18.22 11.57 -7.31
N GLY A 3 -19.27 11.19 -8.04
CA GLY A 3 -20.12 12.11 -8.81
C GLY A 3 -20.90 13.11 -7.95
N ASP A 4 -21.08 12.82 -6.66
CA ASP A 4 -21.73 13.71 -5.69
C ASP A 4 -20.72 14.57 -4.89
N GLY A 5 -19.47 14.56 -5.27
CA GLY A 5 -18.40 15.36 -4.64
C GLY A 5 -17.81 14.75 -3.35
N TRP A 6 -18.06 13.47 -3.07
CA TRP A 6 -17.47 12.82 -1.91
C TRP A 6 -16.02 12.41 -2.16
N ASN A 7 -15.18 12.57 -1.15
CA ASN A 7 -13.84 12.00 -1.15
C ASN A 7 -13.91 10.51 -0.75
N VAL A 8 -13.18 9.66 -1.47
CA VAL A 8 -13.13 8.21 -1.23
C VAL A 8 -11.71 7.82 -0.86
N VAL A 9 -11.53 7.19 0.30
CA VAL A 9 -10.24 6.61 0.69
C VAL A 9 -10.17 5.17 0.20
N VAL A 10 -9.11 4.85 -0.56
CA VAL A 10 -8.88 3.53 -1.12
C VAL A 10 -7.54 2.99 -0.64
N PHE A 11 -7.53 1.76 -0.14
CA PHE A 11 -6.31 1.01 0.12
C PHE A 11 -6.05 0.07 -1.06
N PRO A 12 -5.17 0.46 -2.01
CA PRO A 12 -5.05 -0.25 -3.30
C PRO A 12 -4.42 -1.65 -3.16
N GLU A 13 -3.75 -1.93 -2.06
CA GLU A 13 -3.24 -3.26 -1.73
C GLU A 13 -4.39 -4.27 -1.45
N GLY A 14 -5.55 -3.79 -1.00
CA GLY A 14 -6.74 -4.58 -0.69
C GLY A 14 -6.62 -5.45 0.56
N THR A 15 -5.50 -5.40 1.25
CA THR A 15 -5.25 -6.11 2.51
C THR A 15 -4.16 -5.37 3.31
N ARG A 16 -4.02 -5.72 4.58
CA ARG A 16 -2.86 -5.28 5.38
C ARG A 16 -1.65 -6.12 4.97
N SER A 17 -0.49 -5.48 4.83
CA SER A 17 0.78 -6.17 4.54
C SER A 17 1.05 -7.29 5.55
N PRO A 18 1.50 -8.47 5.11
CA PRO A 18 1.86 -9.57 6.00
C PRO A 18 3.20 -9.34 6.72
N ASP A 19 4.08 -8.54 6.16
CA ASP A 19 5.48 -8.37 6.61
C ASP A 19 5.95 -6.91 6.71
N GLY A 20 5.04 -5.96 6.48
CA GLY A 20 5.31 -4.52 6.57
C GLY A 20 5.82 -3.88 5.29
N TRP A 21 6.00 -4.65 4.22
CA TRP A 21 6.36 -4.15 2.90
C TRP A 21 5.13 -3.89 2.05
N MET A 22 5.26 -2.98 1.08
CA MET A 22 4.18 -2.62 0.18
C MET A 22 3.81 -3.80 -0.73
N GLU A 23 2.53 -4.13 -0.78
CA GLU A 23 1.97 -5.13 -1.67
C GLU A 23 1.70 -4.56 -3.07
N ARG A 24 1.48 -5.44 -4.04
CA ARG A 24 1.08 -5.02 -5.37
C ARG A 24 -0.27 -4.31 -5.34
N PHE A 25 -0.33 -3.11 -5.93
CA PHE A 25 -1.57 -2.36 -6.05
C PHE A 25 -2.55 -3.02 -7.03
N ARG A 26 -3.80 -3.09 -6.63
CA ARG A 26 -4.93 -3.43 -7.50
C ARG A 26 -5.37 -2.19 -8.27
N MET A 27 -6.02 -2.41 -9.39
CA MET A 27 -6.42 -1.32 -10.30
C MET A 27 -7.63 -0.49 -9.83
N GLY A 28 -8.28 -0.83 -8.72
CA GLY A 28 -9.53 -0.19 -8.30
C GLY A 28 -9.44 1.32 -8.15
N ALA A 29 -8.39 1.85 -7.51
CA ALA A 29 -8.19 3.29 -7.38
C ALA A 29 -7.99 3.98 -8.74
N ALA A 30 -7.18 3.38 -9.61
CA ALA A 30 -6.93 3.90 -10.96
C ALA A 30 -8.19 3.85 -11.83
N TYR A 31 -8.96 2.77 -11.75
CA TYR A 31 -10.24 2.64 -12.45
C TYR A 31 -11.23 3.73 -12.04
N LEU A 32 -11.42 3.95 -10.74
CA LEU A 32 -12.31 4.99 -10.25
C LEU A 32 -11.87 6.39 -10.71
N ALA A 33 -10.57 6.67 -10.69
CA ALA A 33 -10.06 7.97 -11.11
C ALA A 33 -10.24 8.21 -12.60
N VAL A 34 -9.94 7.23 -13.44
CA VAL A 34 -10.11 7.33 -14.91
C VAL A 34 -11.59 7.45 -15.28
N GLU A 35 -12.45 6.62 -14.70
CA GLU A 35 -13.88 6.61 -15.01
C GLU A 35 -14.59 7.92 -14.66
N HIS A 36 -14.16 8.54 -13.56
CA HIS A 36 -14.79 9.78 -13.07
C HIS A 36 -14.00 11.07 -13.37
N GLY A 37 -12.83 10.96 -14.01
CA GLY A 37 -11.98 12.12 -14.32
C GLY A 37 -11.48 12.85 -13.07
N VAL A 38 -11.32 12.15 -11.93
CA VAL A 38 -10.92 12.75 -10.66
C VAL A 38 -9.46 12.46 -10.32
N PRO A 39 -8.77 13.37 -9.59
CA PRO A 39 -7.40 13.14 -9.17
C PRO A 39 -7.29 12.06 -8.08
N VAL A 40 -6.14 11.40 -8.02
CA VAL A 40 -5.72 10.55 -6.91
C VAL A 40 -4.66 11.28 -6.11
N ILE A 41 -4.88 11.45 -4.80
CA ILE A 41 -3.86 11.94 -3.88
C ILE A 41 -3.14 10.72 -3.30
N PRO A 42 -1.86 10.47 -3.65
CA PRO A 42 -1.12 9.36 -3.09
C PRO A 42 -0.80 9.62 -1.62
N VAL A 43 -0.94 8.59 -0.79
CA VAL A 43 -0.65 8.66 0.65
C VAL A 43 0.28 7.52 1.03
N GLY A 44 1.45 7.87 1.54
CA GLY A 44 2.40 6.91 2.13
C GLY A 44 2.19 6.79 3.64
N ILE A 45 2.01 5.57 4.15
CA ILE A 45 1.86 5.29 5.58
C ILE A 45 2.98 4.35 6.01
N LYS A 46 3.86 4.81 6.91
CA LYS A 46 4.97 4.03 7.46
C LYS A 46 4.76 3.77 8.95
N GLY A 47 5.18 2.58 9.42
CA GLY A 47 5.04 2.19 10.83
C GLY A 47 3.68 1.56 11.19
N SER A 48 2.71 1.56 10.28
CA SER A 48 1.38 0.97 10.50
C SER A 48 1.45 -0.53 10.82
N PHE A 49 2.40 -1.27 10.24
CA PHE A 49 2.62 -2.68 10.53
C PHE A 49 3.05 -2.92 11.99
N ALA A 50 3.94 -2.09 12.54
CA ALA A 50 4.34 -2.16 13.94
C ALA A 50 3.18 -1.79 14.88
N ALA A 51 2.33 -0.85 14.46
CA ALA A 51 1.18 -0.42 15.26
C ALA A 51 0.04 -1.44 15.24
N MET A 52 -0.25 -2.05 14.10
CA MET A 52 -1.39 -2.96 13.93
C MET A 52 -1.08 -4.03 12.86
N PRO A 53 -0.24 -5.04 13.17
CA PRO A 53 0.09 -6.10 12.24
C PRO A 53 -1.13 -6.93 11.85
N ARG A 54 -1.02 -7.62 10.71
CA ARG A 54 -2.06 -8.53 10.23
C ARG A 54 -2.39 -9.58 11.29
N GLY A 55 -3.66 -9.91 11.46
CA GLY A 55 -4.14 -10.88 12.46
C GLY A 55 -4.52 -10.27 13.81
N ARG A 56 -4.15 -9.01 14.08
CA ARG A 56 -4.60 -8.32 15.30
C ARG A 56 -5.84 -7.46 15.05
N GLY A 57 -6.78 -7.49 16.00
CA GLY A 57 -7.97 -6.64 16.01
C GLY A 57 -7.76 -5.28 16.71
N TRP A 58 -6.67 -5.16 17.51
CA TRP A 58 -6.36 -3.95 18.29
C TRP A 58 -4.90 -3.55 18.11
N PRO A 59 -4.57 -2.25 18.17
CA PRO A 59 -3.20 -1.75 18.12
C PRO A 59 -2.30 -2.38 19.19
N VAL A 60 -1.01 -2.44 18.89
CA VAL A 60 0.01 -2.86 19.84
C VAL A 60 0.16 -1.79 20.92
N PRO A 61 0.16 -2.13 22.24
CA PRO A 61 0.48 -1.18 23.30
C PRO A 61 1.86 -0.57 23.10
N GLY A 62 2.08 0.65 23.63
CA GLY A 62 3.39 1.32 23.59
C GLY A 62 3.51 2.44 22.57
N ARG A 63 2.43 2.81 21.87
CA ARG A 63 2.37 3.95 20.94
C ARG A 63 3.47 3.91 19.86
N PRO A 64 3.55 2.87 19.01
CA PRO A 64 4.49 2.85 17.92
C PRO A 64 4.26 4.06 17.01
N THR A 65 5.35 4.65 16.53
CA THR A 65 5.29 5.81 15.64
C THR A 65 4.71 5.41 14.29
N VAL A 66 3.71 6.16 13.84
CA VAL A 66 3.14 6.06 12.50
C VAL A 66 3.32 7.39 11.80
N ALA A 67 3.98 7.39 10.66
CA ALA A 67 4.13 8.56 9.80
C ALA A 67 3.17 8.47 8.61
N VAL A 68 2.54 9.59 8.28
CA VAL A 68 1.64 9.72 7.12
C VAL A 68 2.14 10.88 6.26
N ARG A 69 2.38 10.61 4.97
CA ARG A 69 2.80 11.61 3.99
C ARG A 69 1.83 11.67 2.83
N TYR A 70 1.52 12.87 2.42
CA TYR A 70 0.65 13.16 1.27
C TYR A 70 1.51 13.64 0.11
N GLY A 71 1.25 13.14 -1.08
CA GLY A 71 1.87 13.60 -2.31
C GLY A 71 0.98 14.53 -3.11
N ASP A 72 1.52 15.02 -4.21
CA ASP A 72 0.79 15.87 -5.15
C ASP A 72 -0.35 15.11 -5.83
N PRO A 73 -1.48 15.76 -6.17
CA PRO A 73 -2.56 15.13 -6.90
C PRO A 73 -2.09 14.60 -8.25
N LEU A 74 -2.42 13.35 -8.55
CA LEU A 74 -2.17 12.70 -9.83
C LEU A 74 -3.46 12.67 -10.64
N TYR A 75 -3.43 13.27 -11.81
CA TYR A 75 -4.53 13.23 -12.77
C TYR A 75 -4.27 12.13 -13.82
N PRO A 76 -5.28 11.34 -14.19
CA PRO A 76 -5.18 10.50 -15.37
C PRO A 76 -5.00 11.40 -16.60
N ALA A 77 -4.12 11.00 -17.52
CA ALA A 77 -3.96 11.68 -18.80
C ALA A 77 -5.17 11.39 -19.71
N GLU A 78 -5.38 12.26 -20.70
CA GLU A 78 -6.45 12.03 -21.68
C GLU A 78 -6.25 10.69 -22.39
N GLY A 79 -7.26 9.82 -22.37
CA GLY A 79 -7.20 8.48 -22.94
C GLY A 79 -6.33 7.47 -22.17
N GLU A 80 -5.77 7.83 -21.02
CA GLU A 80 -4.97 6.90 -20.20
C GLU A 80 -5.86 5.80 -19.61
N SER A 81 -5.44 4.54 -19.77
CA SER A 81 -6.16 3.42 -19.18
C SER A 81 -5.86 3.29 -17.67
N ALA A 82 -6.79 2.69 -16.93
CA ALA A 82 -6.55 2.36 -15.52
C ALA A 82 -5.33 1.44 -15.32
N ARG A 83 -5.00 0.63 -16.34
CA ARG A 83 -3.83 -0.26 -16.33
C ARG A 83 -2.52 0.53 -16.37
N ASP A 84 -2.50 1.63 -17.12
CA ASP A 84 -1.31 2.49 -17.26
C ASP A 84 -1.22 3.49 -16.11
N PHE A 85 -2.34 3.94 -15.57
CA PHE A 85 -2.39 4.87 -14.45
C PHE A 85 -2.02 4.23 -13.10
N ALA A 86 -2.39 2.96 -12.87
CA ALA A 86 -2.10 2.25 -11.61
C ALA A 86 -0.60 2.19 -11.26
N PRO A 87 0.34 1.91 -12.18
CA PRO A 87 1.78 2.00 -11.91
C PRO A 87 2.24 3.39 -11.50
N ARG A 88 1.66 4.47 -12.04
CA ARG A 88 1.98 5.85 -11.66
C ARG A 88 1.60 6.12 -10.21
N ILE A 89 0.41 5.67 -9.78
CA ILE A 89 -0.04 5.77 -8.39
C ILE A 89 0.91 4.99 -7.46
N SER A 90 1.27 3.77 -7.85
CA SER A 90 2.20 2.93 -7.08
C SER A 90 3.58 3.56 -6.94
N ALA A 91 4.12 4.13 -8.02
CA ALA A 91 5.40 4.83 -8.03
C ALA A 91 5.39 6.06 -7.11
N ALA A 92 4.30 6.83 -7.13
CA ALA A 92 4.16 8.00 -6.27
C ALA A 92 4.11 7.63 -4.78
N VAL A 93 3.37 6.57 -4.40
CA VAL A 93 3.36 6.09 -3.02
C VAL A 93 4.74 5.54 -2.61
N SER A 94 5.43 4.82 -3.51
CA SER A 94 6.79 4.33 -3.24
C SER A 94 7.78 5.47 -2.98
N ALA A 95 7.67 6.57 -3.72
CA ALA A 95 8.49 7.76 -3.53
C ALA A 95 8.26 8.41 -2.15
N LEU A 96 6.99 8.49 -1.69
CA LEU A 96 6.66 9.00 -0.36
C LEU A 96 7.22 8.12 0.77
N LEU A 97 7.20 6.80 0.59
CA LEU A 97 7.79 5.86 1.54
C LEU A 97 9.32 5.92 1.56
N ASP A 98 9.96 6.16 0.41
CA ASP A 98 11.40 6.40 0.32
C ASP A 98 11.77 7.72 0.99
N GLU A 99 11.01 8.78 0.78
CA GLU A 99 11.20 10.07 1.44
C GLU A 99 11.17 9.98 2.96
N GLU A 100 10.29 9.14 3.53
CA GLU A 100 10.25 8.87 4.98
C GLU A 100 11.46 8.07 5.48
N SER A 101 12.14 7.35 4.58
CA SER A 101 13.33 6.54 4.91
C SER A 101 14.64 7.29 4.76
N THR A 102 14.64 8.44 4.08
CA THR A 102 15.83 9.25 3.75
C THR A 102 15.53 10.74 3.89
N THR A 103 15.92 11.56 2.95
CA THR A 103 15.60 12.98 2.88
C THR A 103 14.77 13.26 1.62
N TRP A 104 13.95 14.32 1.67
CA TRP A 104 13.18 14.76 0.51
C TRP A 104 14.06 14.93 -0.76
N TRP A 105 15.24 15.54 -0.60
CA TRP A 105 16.19 15.74 -1.71
C TRP A 105 16.68 14.43 -2.31
N GLU A 106 17.07 13.50 -1.47
CA GLU A 106 17.56 12.19 -1.92
C GLU A 106 16.47 11.38 -2.62
N ALA A 107 15.28 11.34 -2.06
CA ALA A 107 14.15 10.67 -2.67
C ALA A 107 13.80 11.27 -4.04
N ARG A 108 13.74 12.60 -4.16
CA ARG A 108 13.49 13.30 -5.43
C ARG A 108 14.58 13.03 -6.47
N ARG A 109 15.85 13.01 -6.05
CA ARG A 109 16.96 12.68 -6.93
C ARG A 109 16.86 11.25 -7.46
N ARG A 110 16.50 10.29 -6.61
CA ARG A 110 16.28 8.90 -7.01
C ARG A 110 15.11 8.75 -7.98
N VAL A 111 14.01 9.45 -7.74
CA VAL A 111 12.88 9.48 -8.68
C VAL A 111 13.32 9.99 -10.05
N ALA A 112 14.04 11.13 -10.09
CA ALA A 112 14.52 11.70 -11.33
C ALA A 112 15.53 10.80 -12.07
N ALA A 113 16.35 10.05 -11.34
CA ALA A 113 17.32 9.10 -11.88
C ALA A 113 16.73 7.71 -12.22
N GLY A 114 15.45 7.46 -11.89
CA GLY A 114 14.82 6.13 -12.04
C GLY A 114 15.43 5.05 -11.11
N THR A 115 16.05 5.45 -10.00
CA THR A 115 16.75 4.57 -9.04
C THR A 115 16.02 4.44 -7.70
N SER A 116 14.74 4.79 -7.65
CA SER A 116 13.93 4.64 -6.43
C SER A 116 13.93 3.18 -5.97
N PRO A 117 14.17 2.91 -4.67
CA PRO A 117 14.18 1.55 -4.17
C PRO A 117 12.79 0.92 -4.25
N SER A 118 12.76 -0.37 -4.52
CA SER A 118 11.52 -1.13 -4.43
C SER A 118 11.03 -1.16 -2.98
N GLN A 119 9.80 -0.78 -2.76
CA GLN A 119 9.13 -0.86 -1.46
C GLN A 119 8.46 -2.24 -1.22
N SER A 120 8.58 -3.16 -2.18
CA SER A 120 7.98 -4.50 -2.09
C SER A 120 8.82 -5.52 -1.29
N GLY A 121 9.87 -5.05 -0.65
CA GLY A 121 10.73 -5.89 0.20
C GLY A 121 11.73 -6.75 -0.57
N PRO A 122 12.60 -7.47 0.14
CA PRO A 122 13.59 -8.36 -0.45
C PRO A 122 12.92 -9.58 -1.10
N ASP A 123 13.63 -10.24 -2.01
CA ASP A 123 13.10 -11.41 -2.74
C ASP A 123 12.67 -12.56 -1.82
N ALA A 124 13.35 -12.74 -0.69
CA ALA A 124 12.95 -13.72 0.32
C ALA A 124 11.56 -13.43 0.93
N ALA A 125 11.23 -12.13 1.13
CA ALA A 125 9.90 -11.73 1.59
C ALA A 125 8.85 -11.99 0.51
N ARG A 126 9.19 -11.75 -0.76
CA ARG A 126 8.32 -12.06 -1.90
C ARG A 126 7.99 -13.57 -1.98
N TRP A 127 8.98 -14.43 -1.77
CA TRP A 127 8.78 -15.89 -1.73
C TRP A 127 7.81 -16.31 -0.61
N ARG A 128 7.98 -15.73 0.58
CA ARG A 128 7.08 -15.99 1.71
C ARG A 128 5.65 -15.57 1.42
N ARG A 129 5.44 -14.43 0.76
CA ARG A 129 4.11 -13.95 0.37
C ARG A 129 3.42 -14.88 -0.63
N VAL A 130 4.16 -15.38 -1.62
CA VAL A 130 3.63 -16.39 -2.56
C VAL A 130 3.21 -17.64 -1.80
N TRP A 131 4.07 -18.13 -0.91
CA TRP A 131 3.76 -19.30 -0.08
C TRP A 131 2.50 -19.08 0.79
N GLU A 132 2.41 -17.96 1.51
CA GLU A 132 1.28 -17.63 2.36
C GLU A 132 -0.03 -17.46 1.55
N SER A 133 0.05 -16.93 0.34
CA SER A 133 -1.11 -16.77 -0.55
C SER A 133 -1.62 -18.10 -1.12
N THR A 134 -0.76 -19.09 -1.21
CA THR A 134 -1.08 -20.45 -1.71
C THR A 134 -1.33 -21.46 -0.58
N ALA A 135 -1.00 -21.10 0.66
CA ALA A 135 -1.28 -21.94 1.81
C ALA A 135 -2.79 -22.16 1.97
N PRO A 136 -3.24 -23.39 2.21
CA PRO A 136 -4.66 -23.67 2.44
C PRO A 136 -5.15 -22.84 3.63
N VAL A 137 -6.30 -22.19 3.45
CA VAL A 137 -6.96 -21.40 4.50
C VAL A 137 -7.22 -22.31 5.69
N GLN A 138 -6.51 -22.11 6.79
CA GLN A 138 -6.80 -22.81 8.03
C GLN A 138 -8.20 -22.36 8.49
N PRO A 139 -9.14 -23.30 8.74
CA PRO A 139 -10.44 -22.93 9.26
C PRO A 139 -10.26 -22.20 10.58
N ALA A 140 -10.89 -21.03 10.69
CA ALA A 140 -10.86 -20.20 11.89
C ALA A 140 -11.32 -21.01 13.10
N GLY A 141 -10.39 -21.27 14.04
CA GLY A 141 -10.68 -21.57 15.43
C GLY A 141 -11.50 -22.80 15.75
N GLY A 142 -11.04 -23.98 15.39
CA GLY A 142 -11.37 -25.18 16.16
C GLY A 142 -10.73 -25.12 17.54
N LYS A 143 -11.52 -24.96 18.61
CA LYS A 143 -11.04 -25.10 19.99
C LYS A 143 -10.26 -26.41 20.09
N ARG A 144 -8.95 -26.36 20.33
CA ARG A 144 -8.15 -27.54 20.67
C ARG A 144 -8.81 -28.18 21.90
N ARG A 145 -9.45 -29.34 21.73
CA ARG A 145 -9.82 -30.17 22.86
C ARG A 145 -8.54 -30.58 23.55
N ALA A 146 -8.34 -30.08 24.78
CA ALA A 146 -7.31 -30.59 25.65
C ALA A 146 -7.63 -32.08 25.92
N TRP A 147 -6.70 -32.95 25.56
CA TRP A 147 -6.73 -34.33 25.98
C TRP A 147 -6.45 -34.37 27.49
N LYS A 148 -7.38 -34.94 28.22
CA LYS A 148 -7.16 -35.30 29.65
C LYS A 148 -6.35 -36.57 29.71
#